data_46e7f5c3434e657ce6b1eaf281bdbf82
#
_entry.id   46e7f5c3434e657ce6b1eaf281bdbf82
#
_cell.length_a   1.000
_cell.length_b   1.000
_cell.length_c   1.000
_cell.angle_alpha   90.00
_cell.angle_beta   90.00
_cell.angle_gamma   90.00
#
_symmetry.space_group_name_H-M   'P 1'
#
loop_
_entity.id
_entity.type
_entity.pdbx_description
1 polymer ?
#
loop_
_entity_poly.entity_id
_entity_poly.type
_entity_poly.pdbx_seq_one_letter_code
_entity_poly.pdbx_strand_id
1 'polypeptide(L)'
;MSAVRIRFWLKSGKFLEASIDVDDLIAINEAYGKVKAGVIRNENLKITVSNITFHVDDIAKASCWYGYLFANEPTSTVTIEERDVIKEEFNKACGKVDNFIKHIERIEERFLITILVIALIIATLVTVGQILGG
;
A
#
# COMPACT_ATOMS: atom_id res chain seq x y z
N MET A 1 28.57 -13.66 7.94
CA MET A 1 27.47 -13.34 7.03
C MET A 1 27.35 -14.42 5.99
N SER A 2 26.15 -14.90 5.79
CA SER A 2 25.91 -16.01 4.88
C SER A 2 25.44 -15.45 3.53
N ALA A 3 26.18 -15.72 2.48
CA ALA A 3 25.81 -15.38 1.12
C ALA A 3 25.29 -16.62 0.39
N VAL A 4 24.31 -16.43 -0.45
CA VAL A 4 23.72 -17.47 -1.29
C VAL A 4 23.95 -17.09 -2.75
N ARG A 5 24.44 -18.03 -3.51
CA ARG A 5 24.53 -17.89 -4.95
C ARG A 5 23.23 -18.31 -5.58
N ILE A 6 22.55 -17.38 -6.26
CA ILE A 6 21.26 -17.59 -6.88
C ILE A 6 21.31 -17.30 -8.36
N ARG A 7 20.59 -18.09 -9.12
CA ARG A 7 20.33 -17.86 -10.54
C ARG A 7 18.86 -17.60 -10.76
N PHE A 8 18.58 -16.52 -11.46
CA PHE A 8 17.24 -16.21 -11.92
C PHE A 8 17.19 -16.33 -13.44
N TRP A 9 16.27 -17.12 -13.94
CA TRP A 9 15.92 -17.13 -15.36
C TRP A 9 14.66 -16.29 -15.53
N LEU A 10 14.81 -15.25 -16.34
CA LEU A 10 13.70 -14.36 -16.66
C LEU A 10 12.94 -14.87 -17.88
N LYS A 11 11.66 -14.55 -17.94
CA LYS A 11 10.80 -14.91 -19.10
C LYS A 11 11.30 -14.32 -20.41
N SER A 12 12.05 -13.23 -20.36
CA SER A 12 12.69 -12.62 -21.53
C SER A 12 13.83 -13.44 -22.12
N GLY A 13 14.21 -14.55 -21.49
CA GLY A 13 15.37 -15.35 -21.87
C GLY A 13 16.68 -14.89 -21.22
N LYS A 14 16.69 -13.79 -20.55
CA LYS A 14 17.85 -13.31 -19.78
C LYS A 14 18.02 -14.13 -18.51
N PHE A 15 19.26 -14.30 -18.14
CA PHE A 15 19.61 -15.00 -16.92
C PHE A 15 20.53 -14.14 -16.07
N LEU A 16 20.28 -14.14 -14.79
CA LEU A 16 21.00 -13.36 -13.80
C LEU A 16 21.57 -14.29 -12.74
N GLU A 17 22.88 -14.19 -12.49
CA GLU A 17 23.57 -14.88 -11.41
C GLU A 17 24.10 -13.86 -10.42
N ALA A 18 23.80 -14.04 -9.14
CA ALA A 18 24.18 -13.11 -8.08
C ALA A 18 24.48 -13.85 -6.79
N SER A 19 25.43 -13.32 -6.02
CA SER A 19 25.66 -13.73 -4.64
C SER A 19 25.03 -12.70 -3.73
N ILE A 20 23.97 -13.08 -3.03
CA ILE A 20 23.19 -12.21 -2.18
C ILE A 20 23.17 -12.69 -0.74
N ASP A 21 22.87 -11.81 0.19
CA ASP A 21 22.65 -12.17 1.59
C ASP A 21 21.39 -13.06 1.73
N VAL A 22 21.42 -13.96 2.69
CA VAL A 22 20.27 -14.82 3.02
C VAL A 22 19.04 -13.99 3.36
N ASP A 23 19.19 -12.88 4.06
CA ASP A 23 18.09 -11.99 4.39
C ASP A 23 17.45 -11.38 3.14
N ASP A 24 18.26 -11.04 2.15
CA ASP A 24 17.76 -10.55 0.85
C ASP A 24 17.01 -11.63 0.08
N LEU A 25 17.47 -12.88 0.17
CA LEU A 25 16.76 -14.01 -0.44
C LEU A 25 15.40 -14.22 0.22
N ILE A 26 15.33 -14.14 1.53
CA ILE A 26 14.08 -14.24 2.29
C ILE A 26 13.14 -13.10 1.87
N ALA A 27 13.65 -11.88 1.74
CA ALA A 27 12.86 -10.73 1.30
C ALA A 27 12.31 -10.91 -0.13
N ILE A 28 13.09 -11.45 -1.06
CA ILE A 28 12.62 -11.78 -2.41
C ILE A 28 11.53 -12.85 -2.38
N ASN A 29 11.70 -13.88 -1.55
CA ASN A 29 10.71 -14.94 -1.41
C ASN A 29 9.40 -14.44 -0.81
N GLU A 30 9.46 -13.56 0.19
CA GLU A 30 8.29 -12.89 0.74
C GLU A 30 7.58 -12.02 -0.30
N ALA A 31 8.33 -11.26 -1.09
CA ALA A 31 7.80 -10.46 -2.18
C ALA A 31 7.08 -11.33 -3.22
N TYR A 32 7.68 -12.44 -3.59
CA TYR A 32 7.07 -13.43 -4.48
C TYR A 32 5.76 -13.98 -3.91
N GLY A 33 5.75 -14.32 -2.63
CA GLY A 33 4.56 -14.80 -1.95
C GLY A 33 3.43 -13.78 -1.92
N LYS A 34 3.74 -12.51 -1.66
CA LYS A 34 2.76 -11.40 -1.67
C LYS A 34 2.14 -11.19 -3.05
N VAL A 35 2.93 -11.26 -4.11
CA VAL A 35 2.42 -11.13 -5.48
C VAL A 35 1.56 -12.33 -5.86
N LYS A 36 1.99 -13.54 -5.55
CA LYS A 36 1.21 -14.76 -5.82
C LYS A 36 -0.09 -14.84 -5.03
N ALA A 37 -0.10 -14.33 -3.81
CA ALA A 37 -1.30 -14.24 -2.99
C ALA A 37 -2.25 -13.09 -3.38
N GLY A 38 -1.84 -12.21 -4.30
CA GLY A 38 -2.63 -11.06 -4.73
C GLY A 38 -2.65 -9.91 -3.74
N VAL A 39 -1.80 -9.93 -2.72
CA VAL A 39 -1.68 -8.83 -1.73
C VAL A 39 -1.08 -7.58 -2.37
N ILE A 40 -0.12 -7.76 -3.26
CA ILE A 40 0.52 -6.69 -4.03
C ILE A 40 0.44 -7.04 -5.51
N ARG A 41 0.12 -6.05 -6.34
CA ARG A 41 0.19 -6.23 -7.80
C ARG A 41 1.64 -6.29 -8.25
N ASN A 42 1.93 -7.16 -9.19
CA ASN A 42 3.28 -7.31 -9.76
C ASN A 42 3.88 -5.99 -10.25
N GLU A 43 3.07 -5.12 -10.83
CA GLU A 43 3.47 -3.80 -11.34
C GLU A 43 4.00 -2.88 -10.24
N ASN A 44 3.59 -3.10 -9.00
CA ASN A 44 3.92 -2.25 -7.85
C ASN A 44 5.15 -2.75 -7.08
N LEU A 45 5.74 -3.85 -7.52
CA LEU A 45 6.89 -4.44 -6.87
C LEU A 45 8.02 -4.60 -7.87
N LYS A 46 9.10 -3.84 -7.65
CA LYS A 46 10.33 -3.91 -8.45
C LYS A 46 11.44 -4.51 -7.62
N ILE A 47 12.12 -5.49 -8.17
CA ILE A 47 13.28 -6.10 -7.57
C ILE A 47 14.49 -5.72 -8.41
N THR A 48 15.49 -5.11 -7.77
CA THR A 48 16.76 -4.77 -8.40
C THR A 48 17.85 -5.59 -7.76
N VAL A 49 18.52 -6.40 -8.56
CA VAL A 49 19.69 -7.17 -8.15
C VAL A 49 20.89 -6.68 -8.96
N SER A 50 21.90 -6.16 -8.28
CA SER A 50 23.01 -5.43 -8.89
C SER A 50 22.48 -4.24 -9.72
N ASN A 51 22.52 -4.30 -11.03
CA ASN A 51 22.02 -3.24 -11.92
C ASN A 51 20.81 -3.69 -12.77
N ILE A 52 20.25 -4.86 -12.45
CA ILE A 52 19.15 -5.44 -13.23
C ILE A 52 17.88 -5.34 -12.43
N THR A 53 16.88 -4.67 -12.99
CA THR A 53 15.55 -4.54 -12.41
C THR A 53 14.56 -5.45 -13.12
N PHE A 54 13.78 -6.19 -12.35
CA PHE A 54 12.75 -7.07 -12.86
C PHE A 54 11.55 -7.10 -11.90
N HIS A 55 10.43 -7.61 -12.38
CA HIS A 55 9.24 -7.88 -11.58
C HIS A 55 9.16 -9.36 -11.23
N VAL A 56 8.41 -9.68 -10.18
CA VAL A 56 8.26 -11.08 -9.72
C VAL A 56 7.76 -12.00 -10.83
N ASP A 57 6.78 -11.56 -11.62
CA ASP A 57 6.22 -12.35 -12.71
C ASP A 57 7.20 -12.55 -13.87
N ASP A 58 8.28 -11.78 -13.93
CA ASP A 58 9.35 -11.97 -14.93
C ASP A 58 10.25 -13.16 -14.59
N ILE A 59 10.18 -13.66 -13.37
CA ILE A 59 10.97 -14.81 -12.93
C ILE A 59 10.33 -16.10 -13.48
N ALA A 60 10.98 -16.73 -14.45
CA ALA A 60 10.55 -18.03 -14.94
C ALA A 60 11.00 -19.18 -14.04
N LYS A 61 12.19 -19.07 -13.49
CA LYS A 61 12.79 -20.07 -12.62
C LYS A 61 13.86 -19.42 -11.74
N ALA A 62 13.96 -19.86 -10.50
CA ALA A 62 15.05 -19.50 -9.61
C ALA A 62 15.70 -20.76 -9.05
N SER A 63 17.00 -20.75 -8.93
CA SER A 63 17.76 -21.87 -8.38
C SER A 63 18.83 -21.34 -7.43
N CYS A 64 18.87 -21.89 -6.22
CA CYS A 64 19.83 -21.56 -5.20
C CYS A 64 20.83 -22.71 -5.01
N TRP A 65 22.09 -22.36 -4.83
CA TRP A 65 23.13 -23.32 -4.54
C TRP A 65 23.59 -23.17 -3.10
N TYR A 66 23.11 -24.06 -2.25
CA TYR A 66 23.40 -24.03 -0.82
C TYR A 66 24.86 -24.29 -0.44
N GLY A 67 25.65 -24.86 -1.34
CA GLY A 67 27.07 -25.11 -1.09
C GLY A 67 27.92 -23.86 -0.86
N TYR A 68 27.40 -22.68 -1.16
CA TYR A 68 28.10 -21.41 -1.01
C TYR A 68 27.65 -20.58 0.21
N LEU A 69 26.70 -21.09 0.98
CA LEU A 69 26.13 -20.40 2.15
C LEU A 69 27.16 -19.91 3.17
N PHE A 70 28.32 -20.54 3.25
CA PHE A 70 29.32 -20.24 4.27
C PHE A 70 30.64 -19.73 3.69
N ALA A 71 30.76 -19.62 2.39
CA ALA A 71 32.06 -19.44 1.75
C ALA A 71 32.33 -18.01 1.24
N ASN A 72 31.33 -17.21 0.96
CA ASN A 72 31.52 -15.92 0.30
C ASN A 72 30.68 -14.82 0.93
N GLU A 73 31.24 -13.61 0.92
CA GLU A 73 30.48 -12.39 1.22
C GLU A 73 29.52 -12.07 0.07
N PRO A 74 28.37 -11.45 0.34
CA PRO A 74 27.47 -10.98 -0.71
C PRO A 74 28.19 -9.99 -1.62
N THR A 75 28.20 -10.25 -2.92
CA THR A 75 28.80 -9.35 -3.92
C THR A 75 27.76 -8.51 -4.66
N SER A 76 26.51 -8.85 -4.52
CA SER A 76 25.40 -8.19 -5.21
C SER A 76 24.48 -7.49 -4.23
N THR A 77 24.08 -6.29 -4.56
CA THR A 77 23.10 -5.53 -3.80
C THR A 77 21.70 -5.85 -4.29
N VAL A 78 20.76 -6.04 -3.35
CA VAL A 78 19.36 -6.26 -3.64
C VAL A 78 18.55 -5.10 -3.08
N THR A 79 17.73 -4.52 -3.92
CA THR A 79 16.78 -3.48 -3.54
C THR A 79 15.39 -3.92 -3.97
N ILE A 80 14.44 -3.88 -3.04
CA ILE A 80 13.04 -4.17 -3.33
C ILE A 80 12.25 -2.90 -3.12
N GLU A 81 11.69 -2.37 -4.19
CA GLU A 81 10.82 -1.20 -4.15
C GLU A 81 9.36 -1.63 -4.23
N GLU A 82 8.64 -1.46 -3.14
CA GLU A 82 7.20 -1.61 -3.13
C GLU A 82 6.57 -0.24 -3.34
N ARG A 83 5.85 -0.10 -4.44
CA ARG A 83 4.99 1.06 -4.64
C ARG A 83 3.71 0.87 -3.84
N ASP A 84 3.56 1.64 -2.79
CA ASP A 84 2.40 1.56 -1.92
C ASP A 84 1.21 2.33 -2.53
N VAL A 85 0.60 1.72 -3.54
CA VAL A 85 -0.58 2.28 -4.24
C VAL A 85 -1.76 2.39 -3.29
N ILE A 86 -1.90 1.46 -2.35
CA ILE A 86 -2.96 1.49 -1.34
C ILE A 86 -2.81 2.73 -0.46
N LYS A 87 -1.57 3.03 -0.03
CA LYS A 87 -1.27 4.21 0.78
C LYS A 87 -1.45 5.50 0.00
N GLU A 88 -1.03 5.55 -1.27
CA GLU A 88 -1.27 6.69 -2.15
C GLU A 88 -2.77 6.91 -2.38
N GLU A 89 -3.53 5.87 -2.67
CA GLU A 89 -4.99 5.93 -2.84
C GLU A 89 -5.68 6.33 -1.53
N PHE A 90 -5.23 5.78 -0.41
CA PHE A 90 -5.72 6.17 0.91
C PHE A 90 -5.43 7.63 1.22
N ASN A 91 -4.23 8.12 0.95
CA ASN A 91 -3.87 9.53 1.14
C ASN A 91 -4.69 10.46 0.22
N LYS A 92 -4.94 10.06 -1.02
CA LYS A 92 -5.84 10.79 -1.93
C LYS A 92 -7.27 10.80 -1.42
N ALA A 93 -7.77 9.66 -0.94
CA ALA A 93 -9.09 9.55 -0.34
C ALA A 93 -9.19 10.38 0.94
N CYS A 94 -8.19 10.35 1.81
CA CYS A 94 -8.11 11.21 3.00
C CYS A 94 -8.08 12.68 2.64
N GLY A 95 -7.33 13.08 1.59
CA GLY A 95 -7.33 14.45 1.10
C GLY A 95 -8.71 14.91 0.63
N LYS A 96 -9.44 14.06 -0.08
CA LYS A 96 -10.83 14.33 -0.50
C LYS A 96 -11.77 14.41 0.70
N VAL A 97 -11.62 13.54 1.68
CA VAL A 97 -12.40 13.53 2.91
C VAL A 97 -12.12 14.79 3.73
N ASP A 98 -10.86 15.20 3.87
CA ASP A 98 -10.48 16.43 4.57
C ASP A 98 -11.08 17.67 3.88
N ASN A 99 -11.06 17.75 2.56
CA ASN A 99 -11.71 18.82 1.82
C ASN A 99 -13.23 18.80 1.98
N PHE A 100 -13.83 17.63 2.03
CA PHE A 100 -15.25 17.43 2.28
C PHE A 100 -15.63 17.85 3.71
N ILE A 101 -14.84 17.47 4.71
CA ILE A 101 -15.01 17.87 6.10
C ILE A 101 -14.89 19.39 6.25
N LYS A 102 -13.89 20.02 5.62
CA LYS A 102 -13.77 21.49 5.63
C LYS A 102 -14.97 22.17 4.98
N HIS A 103 -15.52 21.57 3.94
CA HIS A 103 -16.72 22.09 3.29
C HIS A 103 -17.97 21.91 4.18
N ILE A 104 -18.08 20.79 4.87
CA ILE A 104 -19.12 20.53 5.86
C ILE A 104 -18.98 21.48 7.06
N GLU A 105 -17.79 21.73 7.58
CA GLU A 105 -17.57 22.69 8.68
C GLU A 105 -18.06 24.09 8.34
N ARG A 106 -17.88 24.54 7.10
CA ARG A 106 -18.41 25.82 6.63
C ARG A 106 -19.93 25.81 6.51
N ILE A 107 -20.53 24.68 6.17
CA ILE A 107 -21.98 24.50 6.07
C ILE A 107 -22.57 24.24 7.45
N GLU A 108 -21.84 23.58 8.34
CA GLU A 108 -22.31 23.18 9.67
C GLU A 108 -22.75 24.35 10.54
N GLU A 109 -22.04 25.46 10.54
CA GLU A 109 -22.46 26.66 11.28
C GLU A 109 -23.81 27.16 10.79
N ARG A 110 -24.01 27.28 9.48
CA ARG A 110 -25.27 27.69 8.87
C ARG A 110 -26.36 26.64 9.04
N PHE A 111 -26.00 25.38 8.95
CA PHE A 111 -26.90 24.25 9.10
C PHE A 111 -27.40 24.10 10.55
N LEU A 112 -26.50 24.23 11.53
CA LEU A 112 -26.86 24.23 12.95
C LEU A 112 -27.77 25.40 13.31
N ILE A 113 -27.48 26.60 12.83
CA ILE A 113 -28.35 27.78 13.03
C ILE A 113 -29.72 27.53 12.39
N THR A 114 -29.78 26.97 11.21
CA THR A 114 -31.04 26.65 10.54
C THR A 114 -31.85 25.60 11.31
N ILE A 115 -31.21 24.53 11.79
CA ILE A 115 -31.87 23.51 12.63
C ILE A 115 -32.38 24.10 13.92
N LEU A 116 -31.59 24.94 14.59
CA LEU A 116 -32.00 25.61 15.80
C LEU A 116 -33.22 26.53 15.58
N VAL A 117 -33.22 27.29 14.51
CA VAL A 117 -34.35 28.16 14.14
C VAL A 117 -35.61 27.34 13.87
N ILE A 118 -35.50 26.26 13.12
CA ILE A 118 -36.64 25.35 12.83
C ILE A 118 -37.14 24.72 14.15
N ALA A 119 -36.25 24.26 15.01
CA ALA A 119 -36.63 23.68 16.30
C ALA A 119 -37.35 24.68 17.19
N LEU A 120 -36.93 25.96 17.23
CA LEU A 120 -37.57 27.04 17.96
C LEU A 120 -38.98 27.35 17.38
N ILE A 121 -39.11 27.37 16.07
CA ILE A 121 -40.41 27.58 15.41
C ILE A 121 -41.39 26.45 15.76
N ILE A 122 -40.96 25.20 15.68
CA ILE A 122 -41.77 24.01 16.02
C ILE A 122 -42.18 24.06 17.48
N ALA A 123 -41.24 24.35 18.40
CA ALA A 123 -41.52 24.45 19.83
C ALA A 123 -42.53 25.55 20.14
N THR A 124 -42.42 26.70 19.46
CA THR A 124 -43.38 27.81 19.59
C THR A 124 -44.78 27.43 19.08
N LEU A 125 -44.86 26.78 17.93
CA LEU A 125 -46.14 26.30 17.37
C LEU A 125 -46.81 25.26 18.26
N VAL A 126 -46.03 24.33 18.83
CA VAL A 126 -46.55 23.30 19.75
C VAL A 126 -47.08 23.96 20.99
N THR A 127 -46.34 24.91 21.57
CA THR A 127 -46.78 25.65 22.77
C THR A 127 -48.03 26.45 22.53
N VAL A 128 -48.13 27.17 21.42
CA VAL A 128 -49.32 27.92 21.04
C VAL A 128 -50.50 26.97 20.80
N GLY A 129 -50.27 25.83 20.12
CA GLY A 129 -51.30 24.81 19.92
C GLY A 129 -51.81 24.21 21.22
N GLN A 130 -50.97 24.00 22.23
CA GLN A 130 -51.37 23.53 23.53
C GLN A 130 -52.17 24.56 24.30
N ILE A 131 -51.84 25.83 24.22
CA ILE A 131 -52.54 26.92 24.85
C ILE A 131 -53.92 27.13 24.22
N LEU A 132 -54.02 27.07 22.89
CA LEU A 132 -55.25 27.26 22.16
C LEU A 132 -56.17 26.02 22.13
N GLY A 133 -55.60 24.84 22.24
CA GLY A 133 -56.33 23.56 22.18
C GLY A 133 -56.65 22.95 23.54
N GLY A 134 -56.14 23.58 24.58
CA GLY A 134 -56.34 23.11 25.95
C GLY A 134 -57.50 23.79 26.62
#